data_0207ae3315668c838838756141229c42
#
_entry.id   0207ae3315668c838838756141229c42
#
_cell.length_a   1.000
_cell.length_b   1.000
_cell.length_c   1.000
_cell.angle_alpha   90.00
_cell.angle_beta   90.00
_cell.angle_gamma   90.00
#
_symmetry.space_group_name_H-M   'P 1'
#
loop_
_entity.id
_entity.type
_entity.pdbx_description
1 polymer ?
#
loop_
_entity_poly.entity_id
_entity_poly.type
_entity_poly.pdbx_seq_one_letter_code
_entity_poly.pdbx_strand_id
1 'polypeptide(L)'
;MESVFLESDLVSLSPLTVEDYSESYLNWLNDEEVNRYSYRRYFPITKESLEKFLREISNHSDEVQFSIRRKKDLVHIGNICLKSIHWQARCAELGILIGDKSSWGRGFGTSAVGLIVKYGFLRLNLNRIEIGTFNPSAVKMFEKNQFQHEGVSRQKIYIDGAYHDDIKMAVLAEDFFKKIKL
;
A
#
# COMPACT_ATOMS: atom_id res chain seq x y z
N MET A 1 4.15 -5.06 -23.27
CA MET A 1 2.97 -5.29 -22.40
C MET A 1 3.48 -5.63 -21.02
N GLU A 2 3.23 -4.77 -20.04
CA GLU A 2 3.58 -5.09 -18.65
C GLU A 2 2.82 -6.33 -18.19
N SER A 3 3.51 -7.26 -17.57
CA SER A 3 2.90 -8.50 -17.10
C SER A 3 2.07 -8.23 -15.86
N VAL A 4 0.76 -8.41 -15.93
CA VAL A 4 -0.12 -8.45 -14.76
C VAL A 4 0.31 -9.61 -13.87
N PHE A 5 0.60 -9.32 -12.60
CA PHE A 5 1.06 -10.32 -11.64
C PHE A 5 -0.06 -10.84 -10.74
N LEU A 6 -0.94 -9.92 -10.28
CA LEU A 6 -2.15 -10.23 -9.52
C LEU A 6 -3.33 -9.44 -10.10
N GLU A 7 -4.52 -10.00 -10.04
CA GLU A 7 -5.71 -9.29 -10.52
C GLU A 7 -6.99 -9.64 -9.74
N SER A 8 -7.92 -8.70 -9.78
CA SER A 8 -9.29 -8.80 -9.29
C SER A 8 -10.25 -8.25 -10.34
N ASP A 9 -11.53 -8.13 -10.00
CA ASP A 9 -12.52 -7.51 -10.89
C ASP A 9 -12.30 -6.00 -11.09
N LEU A 10 -11.66 -5.31 -10.12
CA LEU A 10 -11.50 -3.86 -10.13
C LEU A 10 -10.10 -3.40 -10.52
N VAL A 11 -9.07 -4.09 -10.08
CA VAL A 11 -7.67 -3.69 -10.26
C VAL A 11 -6.79 -4.85 -10.66
N SER A 12 -5.68 -4.52 -11.32
CA SER A 12 -4.52 -5.39 -11.50
C SER A 12 -3.31 -4.78 -10.77
N LEU A 13 -2.43 -5.66 -10.30
CA LEU A 13 -1.14 -5.30 -9.71
C LEU A 13 -0.04 -5.81 -10.63
N SER A 14 0.83 -4.90 -11.06
CA SER A 14 2.04 -5.20 -11.82
C SER A 14 3.27 -4.82 -11.00
N PRO A 15 4.42 -5.49 -11.13
CA PRO A 15 5.65 -5.05 -10.48
C PRO A 15 5.90 -3.57 -10.80
N LEU A 16 6.21 -2.77 -9.77
CA LEU A 16 6.54 -1.36 -9.97
C LEU A 16 7.93 -1.25 -10.59
N THR A 17 8.05 -0.53 -11.69
CA THR A 17 9.30 -0.40 -12.48
C THR A 17 9.55 1.05 -12.90
N VAL A 18 10.69 1.30 -13.53
CA VAL A 18 11.02 2.62 -14.09
C VAL A 18 10.01 3.07 -15.17
N GLU A 19 9.35 2.13 -15.82
CA GLU A 19 8.33 2.40 -16.84
C GLU A 19 7.04 2.98 -16.27
N ASP A 20 6.82 2.82 -14.95
CA ASP A 20 5.70 3.45 -14.24
C ASP A 20 5.91 4.95 -13.98
N TYR A 21 7.11 5.50 -14.29
CA TYR A 21 7.31 6.94 -14.19
C TYR A 21 6.31 7.70 -15.06
N SER A 22 5.67 8.70 -14.47
CA SER A 22 4.84 9.67 -15.19
C SER A 22 4.80 10.99 -14.41
N GLU A 23 4.52 12.09 -15.10
CA GLU A 23 4.30 13.38 -14.43
C GLU A 23 3.11 13.29 -13.45
N SER A 24 2.09 12.52 -13.77
CA SER A 24 0.97 12.28 -12.86
C SER A 24 1.43 11.59 -11.57
N TYR A 25 2.29 10.58 -11.66
CA TYR A 25 2.83 9.89 -10.49
C TYR A 25 3.70 10.83 -9.64
N LEU A 26 4.58 11.63 -10.27
CA LEU A 26 5.37 12.63 -9.58
C LEU A 26 4.48 13.66 -8.86
N ASN A 27 3.42 14.12 -9.54
CA ASN A 27 2.46 15.06 -8.96
C ASN A 27 1.73 14.48 -7.75
N TRP A 28 1.33 13.20 -7.76
CA TRP A 28 0.71 12.57 -6.59
C TRP A 28 1.62 12.58 -5.37
N LEU A 29 2.92 12.33 -5.57
CA LEU A 29 3.88 12.29 -4.47
C LEU A 29 4.13 13.66 -3.83
N ASN A 30 3.85 14.75 -4.56
CA ASN A 30 3.96 16.13 -4.10
C ASN A 30 2.60 16.79 -3.80
N ASP A 31 1.48 16.11 -4.08
CA ASP A 31 0.16 16.65 -3.82
C ASP A 31 -0.18 16.60 -2.32
N GLU A 32 -0.52 17.73 -1.75
CA GLU A 32 -0.80 17.87 -0.32
C GLU A 32 -2.01 17.04 0.13
N GLU A 33 -3.05 16.98 -0.67
CA GLU A 33 -4.26 16.21 -0.33
C GLU A 33 -4.02 14.71 -0.42
N VAL A 34 -3.28 14.24 -1.45
CA VAL A 34 -2.88 12.83 -1.59
C VAL A 34 -2.01 12.39 -0.42
N ASN A 35 -1.10 13.26 0.04
CA ASN A 35 -0.16 12.97 1.11
C ASN A 35 -0.63 13.46 2.48
N ARG A 36 -1.89 13.88 2.62
CA ARG A 36 -2.44 14.43 3.86
C ARG A 36 -2.20 13.54 5.09
N TYR A 37 -2.18 12.22 4.90
CA TYR A 37 -1.98 11.22 5.94
C TYR A 37 -0.67 10.45 5.77
N SER A 38 0.32 11.04 5.09
CA SER A 38 1.61 10.40 4.80
C SER A 38 2.79 11.24 5.27
N TYR A 39 3.82 10.60 5.82
CA TYR A 39 5.11 11.24 6.11
C TYR A 39 5.86 11.73 4.86
N ARG A 40 5.47 11.29 3.66
CA ARG A 40 6.10 11.72 2.39
C ARG A 40 5.99 13.23 2.16
N ARG A 41 4.96 13.87 2.71
CA ARG A 41 4.72 15.32 2.57
C ARG A 41 5.80 16.22 3.15
N TYR A 42 6.70 15.69 3.99
CA TYR A 42 7.76 16.49 4.60
C TYR A 42 8.90 16.86 3.64
N PHE A 43 9.07 16.09 2.59
CA PHE A 43 10.17 16.29 1.65
C PHE A 43 9.63 16.30 0.22
N PRO A 44 10.02 17.32 -0.58
CA PRO A 44 9.65 17.35 -1.99
C PRO A 44 10.32 16.19 -2.73
N ILE A 45 9.56 15.54 -3.58
CA ILE A 45 10.05 14.47 -4.45
C ILE A 45 10.38 15.08 -5.81
N THR A 46 11.65 14.98 -6.24
CA THR A 46 12.06 15.40 -7.56
C THR A 46 11.95 14.27 -8.58
N LYS A 47 11.95 14.62 -9.85
CA LYS A 47 11.99 13.63 -10.94
C LYS A 47 13.15 12.66 -10.78
N GLU A 48 14.35 13.19 -10.54
CA GLU A 48 15.58 12.38 -10.38
C GLU A 48 15.49 11.43 -9.21
N SER A 49 14.90 11.87 -8.07
CA SER A 49 14.74 11.01 -6.88
C SER A 49 13.72 9.90 -7.12
N LEU A 50 12.63 10.20 -7.84
CA LEU A 50 11.63 9.20 -8.20
C LEU A 50 12.19 8.17 -9.18
N GLU A 51 12.88 8.62 -10.25
CA GLU A 51 13.50 7.71 -11.21
C GLU A 51 14.57 6.82 -10.57
N LYS A 52 15.37 7.39 -9.65
CA LYS A 52 16.36 6.62 -8.89
C LYS A 52 15.67 5.54 -8.06
N PHE A 53 14.64 5.90 -7.30
CA PHE A 53 13.85 4.95 -6.51
C PHE A 53 13.30 3.81 -7.38
N LEU A 54 12.71 4.13 -8.53
CA LEU A 54 12.14 3.12 -9.44
C LEU A 54 13.19 2.18 -10.05
N ARG A 55 14.42 2.64 -10.23
CA ARG A 55 15.54 1.79 -10.70
C ARG A 55 16.07 0.86 -9.61
N GLU A 56 16.02 1.29 -8.36
CA GLU A 56 16.60 0.56 -7.22
C GLU A 56 15.62 -0.41 -6.54
N ILE A 57 14.33 -0.23 -6.78
CA ILE A 57 13.25 -0.93 -6.07
C ILE A 57 13.32 -2.46 -6.18
N SER A 58 13.80 -3.00 -7.30
CA SER A 58 13.93 -4.45 -7.53
C SER A 58 15.11 -5.09 -6.80
N ASN A 59 15.98 -4.29 -6.19
CA ASN A 59 17.19 -4.78 -5.53
C ASN A 59 16.99 -5.15 -4.06
N HIS A 60 15.80 -4.88 -3.51
CA HIS A 60 15.48 -5.17 -2.12
C HIS A 60 14.93 -6.59 -1.96
N SER A 61 15.50 -7.34 -1.02
CA SER A 61 15.05 -8.71 -0.71
C SER A 61 13.99 -8.78 0.38
N ASP A 62 13.70 -7.66 1.01
CA ASP A 62 12.76 -7.50 2.14
C ASP A 62 11.54 -6.65 1.80
N GLU A 63 11.32 -6.37 0.50
CA GLU A 63 10.12 -5.70 0.05
C GLU A 63 9.66 -6.17 -1.34
N VAL A 64 8.37 -6.01 -1.58
CA VAL A 64 7.75 -6.15 -2.90
C VAL A 64 6.84 -4.96 -3.16
N GLN A 65 6.95 -4.37 -4.34
CA GLN A 65 6.19 -3.18 -4.69
C GLN A 65 5.45 -3.36 -6.02
N PHE A 66 4.19 -2.89 -6.04
CA PHE A 66 3.33 -3.00 -7.20
C PHE A 66 2.72 -1.65 -7.57
N SER A 67 2.61 -1.38 -8.85
CA SER A 67 1.69 -0.40 -9.40
C SER A 67 0.26 -0.96 -9.32
N ILE A 68 -0.69 -0.12 -8.87
CA ILE A 68 -2.13 -0.42 -8.91
C ILE A 68 -2.67 0.17 -10.19
N ARG A 69 -3.21 -0.69 -11.05
CA ARG A 69 -3.82 -0.27 -12.30
C ARG A 69 -5.32 -0.56 -12.28
N ARG A 70 -6.11 0.37 -12.74
CA ARG A 70 -7.56 0.18 -12.90
C ARG A 70 -7.81 -0.83 -14.03
N LYS A 71 -8.52 -1.93 -13.73
CA LYS A 71 -8.68 -3.04 -14.68
C LYS A 71 -9.35 -2.65 -16.00
N LYS A 72 -10.27 -1.67 -15.97
CA LYS A 72 -11.03 -1.24 -17.16
C LYS A 72 -10.15 -0.70 -18.29
N ASP A 73 -9.11 0.05 -17.96
CA ASP A 73 -8.30 0.83 -18.92
C ASP A 73 -6.80 0.79 -18.65
N LEU A 74 -6.37 -0.01 -17.64
CA LEU A 74 -4.99 -0.20 -17.22
C LEU A 74 -4.27 1.08 -16.78
N VAL A 75 -5.02 2.14 -16.49
CA VAL A 75 -4.48 3.40 -15.98
C VAL A 75 -3.86 3.15 -14.61
N HIS A 76 -2.61 3.59 -14.42
CA HIS A 76 -1.92 3.61 -13.14
C HIS A 76 -2.62 4.60 -12.21
N ILE A 77 -3.09 4.14 -11.05
CA ILE A 77 -3.88 4.93 -10.10
C ILE A 77 -3.26 5.01 -8.71
N GLY A 78 -2.20 4.28 -8.46
CA GLY A 78 -1.55 4.23 -7.14
C GLY A 78 -0.55 3.11 -7.02
N ASN A 79 0.01 2.94 -5.82
CA ASN A 79 0.99 1.90 -5.52
C ASN A 79 0.66 1.18 -4.22
N ILE A 80 1.11 -0.08 -4.12
CA ILE A 80 0.95 -0.89 -2.92
C ILE A 80 2.19 -1.75 -2.72
N CYS A 81 2.59 -1.96 -1.47
CA CYS A 81 3.78 -2.75 -1.14
C CYS A 81 3.60 -3.59 0.13
N LEU A 82 4.40 -4.63 0.23
CA LEU A 82 4.82 -5.23 1.49
C LEU A 82 6.29 -4.91 1.67
N LYS A 83 6.64 -4.30 2.79
CA LYS A 83 7.99 -3.85 3.12
C LYS A 83 8.41 -4.36 4.50
N SER A 84 9.70 -4.23 4.81
CA SER A 84 10.25 -4.72 6.08
C SER A 84 9.88 -6.19 6.32
N ILE A 85 9.97 -7.00 5.27
CA ILE A 85 9.63 -8.43 5.35
C ILE A 85 10.67 -9.11 6.24
N HIS A 86 10.21 -9.59 7.37
CA HIS A 86 11.01 -10.39 8.28
C HIS A 86 10.73 -11.88 8.04
N TRP A 87 11.58 -12.52 7.26
CA TRP A 87 11.35 -13.88 6.77
C TRP A 87 11.23 -14.93 7.90
N GLN A 88 12.02 -14.79 8.97
CA GLN A 88 11.99 -15.73 10.11
C GLN A 88 10.72 -15.55 10.94
N ALA A 89 10.31 -14.30 11.22
CA ALA A 89 9.08 -14.01 11.92
C ALA A 89 7.83 -14.10 11.02
N ARG A 90 8.04 -14.17 9.69
CA ARG A 90 6.98 -14.27 8.69
C ARG A 90 5.99 -13.11 8.79
N CYS A 91 6.51 -11.89 8.97
CA CYS A 91 5.70 -10.68 9.07
C CYS A 91 6.18 -9.59 8.10
N ALA A 92 5.29 -8.67 7.75
CA ALA A 92 5.58 -7.52 6.90
C ALA A 92 4.68 -6.33 7.24
N GLU A 93 5.14 -5.12 6.89
CA GLU A 93 4.34 -3.91 6.92
C GLU A 93 3.74 -3.64 5.55
N LEU A 94 2.44 -3.31 5.50
CA LEU A 94 1.74 -2.93 4.28
C LEU A 94 1.79 -1.42 4.09
N GLY A 95 2.08 -0.98 2.87
CA GLY A 95 1.97 0.42 2.45
C GLY A 95 1.07 0.55 1.22
N ILE A 96 0.20 1.55 1.19
CA ILE A 96 -0.66 1.83 0.04
C ILE A 96 -0.83 3.33 -0.17
N LEU A 97 -0.85 3.74 -1.44
CA LEU A 97 -1.20 5.08 -1.89
C LEU A 97 -2.12 4.97 -3.11
N ILE A 98 -3.29 5.58 -3.07
CA ILE A 98 -4.11 5.86 -4.25
C ILE A 98 -3.89 7.33 -4.63
N GLY A 99 -3.08 7.56 -5.68
CA GLY A 99 -2.68 8.90 -6.12
C GLY A 99 -3.73 9.57 -6.98
N ASP A 100 -4.42 8.81 -7.81
CA ASP A 100 -5.51 9.33 -8.65
C ASP A 100 -6.75 9.62 -7.79
N LYS A 101 -7.00 10.92 -7.52
CA LYS A 101 -8.15 11.36 -6.71
C LYS A 101 -9.50 10.95 -7.30
N SER A 102 -9.59 10.83 -8.63
CA SER A 102 -10.83 10.39 -9.30
C SER A 102 -11.18 8.92 -8.99
N SER A 103 -10.22 8.18 -8.49
CA SER A 103 -10.34 6.77 -8.09
C SER A 103 -10.71 6.58 -6.61
N TRP A 104 -10.76 7.64 -5.81
CA TRP A 104 -11.09 7.55 -4.38
C TRP A 104 -12.55 7.14 -4.14
N GLY A 105 -12.79 6.44 -3.05
CA GLY A 105 -14.15 6.01 -2.65
C GLY A 105 -14.77 4.91 -3.52
N ARG A 106 -14.08 4.42 -4.55
CA ARG A 106 -14.59 3.46 -5.55
C ARG A 106 -14.19 2.00 -5.30
N GLY A 107 -13.60 1.70 -4.15
CA GLY A 107 -13.24 0.34 -3.77
C GLY A 107 -11.89 -0.17 -4.31
N PHE A 108 -11.19 0.59 -5.15
CA PHE A 108 -9.91 0.16 -5.73
C PHE A 108 -8.84 -0.14 -4.67
N GLY A 109 -8.70 0.71 -3.64
CA GLY A 109 -7.78 0.47 -2.53
C GLY A 109 -8.13 -0.80 -1.76
N THR A 110 -9.41 -1.01 -1.45
CA THR A 110 -9.87 -2.22 -0.76
C THR A 110 -9.54 -3.47 -1.56
N SER A 111 -9.76 -3.43 -2.87
CA SER A 111 -9.46 -4.55 -3.77
C SER A 111 -7.97 -4.83 -3.86
N ALA A 112 -7.12 -3.78 -3.97
CA ALA A 112 -5.66 -3.92 -4.00
C ALA A 112 -5.12 -4.52 -2.69
N VAL A 113 -5.62 -4.07 -1.53
CA VAL A 113 -5.25 -4.64 -0.22
C VAL A 113 -5.61 -6.12 -0.14
N GLY A 114 -6.80 -6.52 -0.57
CA GLY A 114 -7.19 -7.94 -0.60
C GLY A 114 -6.25 -8.81 -1.45
N LEU A 115 -5.82 -8.30 -2.61
CA LEU A 115 -4.87 -9.01 -3.48
C LEU A 115 -3.50 -9.19 -2.82
N ILE A 116 -2.92 -8.13 -2.27
CA ILE A 116 -1.57 -8.20 -1.70
C ILE A 116 -1.54 -9.00 -0.40
N VAL A 117 -2.59 -8.95 0.41
CA VAL A 117 -2.73 -9.77 1.63
C VAL A 117 -2.78 -11.25 1.26
N LYS A 118 -3.62 -11.61 0.29
CA LYS A 118 -3.69 -12.98 -0.23
C LYS A 118 -2.34 -13.45 -0.79
N TYR A 119 -1.65 -12.61 -1.54
CA TYR A 119 -0.31 -12.86 -2.06
C TYR A 119 0.71 -13.09 -0.94
N GLY A 120 0.74 -12.22 0.06
CA GLY A 120 1.65 -12.32 1.21
C GLY A 120 1.48 -13.64 1.95
N PHE A 121 0.25 -14.08 2.19
CA PHE A 121 -0.01 -15.34 2.89
C PHE A 121 0.24 -16.57 2.03
N LEU A 122 -0.25 -16.59 0.78
CA LEU A 122 -0.19 -17.80 -0.05
C LEU A 122 1.14 -18.01 -0.77
N ARG A 123 1.82 -16.93 -1.18
CA ARG A 123 3.04 -17.04 -1.99
C ARG A 123 4.31 -16.70 -1.21
N LEU A 124 4.26 -15.71 -0.31
CA LEU A 124 5.40 -15.36 0.53
C LEU A 124 5.41 -16.11 1.86
N ASN A 125 4.39 -16.94 2.14
CA ASN A 125 4.28 -17.68 3.38
C ASN A 125 4.34 -16.80 4.64
N LEU A 126 3.87 -15.56 4.56
CA LEU A 126 3.75 -14.70 5.72
C LEU A 126 2.68 -15.23 6.68
N ASN A 127 2.81 -14.90 7.96
CA ASN A 127 1.84 -15.21 8.98
C ASN A 127 1.08 -13.96 9.45
N ARG A 128 1.70 -12.78 9.29
CA ARG A 128 1.19 -11.52 9.79
C ARG A 128 1.48 -10.38 8.81
N ILE A 129 0.49 -9.54 8.56
CA ILE A 129 0.66 -8.29 7.82
C ILE A 129 0.09 -7.17 8.69
N GLU A 130 0.88 -6.13 8.91
CA GLU A 130 0.53 -5.03 9.81
C GLU A 130 0.57 -3.67 9.13
N ILE A 131 -0.07 -2.69 9.74
CA ILE A 131 -0.12 -1.30 9.30
C ILE A 131 -0.26 -0.35 10.49
N GLY A 132 0.35 0.82 10.40
CA GLY A 132 0.05 1.98 11.23
C GLY A 132 -0.59 3.07 10.40
N THR A 133 -1.67 3.68 10.89
CA THR A 133 -2.36 4.76 10.17
C THR A 133 -3.15 5.69 11.09
N PHE A 134 -3.28 6.95 10.69
CA PHE A 134 -4.21 7.92 11.30
C PHE A 134 -5.27 8.42 10.30
N ASN A 135 -5.37 7.75 9.14
CA ASN A 135 -6.37 8.06 8.12
C ASN A 135 -7.67 7.27 8.40
N PRO A 136 -8.80 7.92 8.75
CA PRO A 136 -10.05 7.23 9.06
C PRO A 136 -10.60 6.41 7.89
N SER A 137 -10.36 6.85 6.65
CA SER A 137 -10.78 6.11 5.46
C SER A 137 -9.94 4.85 5.24
N ALA A 138 -8.65 4.91 5.57
CA ALA A 138 -7.76 3.75 5.51
C ALA A 138 -8.13 2.72 6.59
N VAL A 139 -8.44 3.15 7.82
CA VAL A 139 -8.92 2.25 8.89
C VAL A 139 -10.10 1.41 8.38
N LYS A 140 -11.15 2.05 7.84
CA LYS A 140 -12.32 1.36 7.29
C LYS A 140 -11.98 0.41 6.13
N MET A 141 -11.01 0.77 5.31
CA MET A 141 -10.52 -0.07 4.21
C MET A 141 -9.81 -1.32 4.74
N PHE A 142 -8.98 -1.18 5.79
CA PHE A 142 -8.28 -2.30 6.42
C PHE A 142 -9.23 -3.22 7.18
N GLU A 143 -10.23 -2.68 7.91
CA GLU A 143 -11.28 -3.48 8.56
C GLU A 143 -12.04 -4.38 7.55
N LYS A 144 -12.36 -3.85 6.37
CA LYS A 144 -12.97 -4.65 5.28
C LYS A 144 -12.09 -5.81 4.82
N ASN A 145 -10.76 -5.66 4.94
CA ASN A 145 -9.76 -6.68 4.64
C ASN A 145 -9.33 -7.48 5.88
N GLN A 146 -10.16 -7.48 6.94
CA GLN A 146 -10.01 -8.28 8.16
C GLN A 146 -8.83 -7.87 9.06
N PHE A 147 -8.27 -6.69 8.86
CA PHE A 147 -7.32 -6.15 9.82
C PHE A 147 -8.06 -5.84 11.12
N GLN A 148 -7.47 -6.25 12.23
CA GLN A 148 -7.97 -6.00 13.58
C GLN A 148 -7.15 -4.90 14.24
N HIS A 149 -7.81 -4.10 15.08
CA HIS A 149 -7.12 -3.11 15.92
C HIS A 149 -6.30 -3.81 16.99
N GLU A 150 -5.04 -3.39 17.16
CA GLU A 150 -4.14 -3.96 18.16
C GLU A 150 -3.67 -2.93 19.18
N GLY A 151 -3.88 -1.65 18.90
CA GLY A 151 -3.50 -0.58 19.85
C GLY A 151 -3.35 0.77 19.19
N VAL A 152 -2.86 1.71 19.97
CA VAL A 152 -2.65 3.10 19.56
C VAL A 152 -1.31 3.57 20.10
N SER A 153 -0.45 4.06 19.21
CA SER A 153 0.77 4.78 19.59
C SER A 153 0.42 6.27 19.70
N ARG A 154 0.22 6.73 20.94
CA ARG A 154 -0.23 8.11 21.20
C ARG A 154 0.79 9.13 20.72
N GLN A 155 0.30 10.22 20.08
CA GLN A 155 1.10 11.37 19.63
C GLN A 155 2.35 11.00 18.83
N LYS A 156 2.28 9.91 18.09
CA LYS A 156 3.43 9.42 17.32
C LYS A 156 3.66 10.21 16.03
N ILE A 157 2.61 10.80 15.47
CA ILE A 157 2.62 11.45 14.18
C ILE A 157 2.49 12.96 14.40
N TYR A 158 3.43 13.75 13.88
CA TYR A 158 3.36 15.20 13.90
C TYR A 158 3.10 15.71 12.49
N ILE A 159 2.00 16.42 12.27
CA ILE A 159 1.62 17.00 10.97
C ILE A 159 0.94 18.34 11.20
N ASP A 160 1.37 19.36 10.44
CA ASP A 160 0.77 20.70 10.39
C ASP A 160 0.59 21.32 11.79
N GLY A 161 1.60 21.18 12.65
CA GLY A 161 1.58 21.79 13.98
C GLY A 161 0.83 20.96 15.06
N ALA A 162 0.29 19.78 14.70
CA ALA A 162 -0.49 18.93 15.60
C ALA A 162 0.08 17.50 15.71
N TYR A 163 -0.05 16.91 16.90
CA TYR A 163 0.24 15.49 17.11
C TYR A 163 -1.01 14.66 16.87
N HIS A 164 -0.84 13.53 16.18
CA HIS A 164 -1.87 12.54 15.91
C HIS A 164 -1.44 11.17 16.45
N ASP A 165 -2.42 10.40 16.84
CA ASP A 165 -2.23 9.02 17.24
C ASP A 165 -2.07 8.12 16.01
N ASP A 166 -1.22 7.10 16.10
CA ASP A 166 -1.03 6.08 15.06
C ASP A 166 -1.76 4.81 15.47
N ILE A 167 -2.85 4.51 14.78
CA ILE A 167 -3.67 3.32 14.99
C ILE A 167 -2.94 2.13 14.42
N LYS A 168 -2.67 1.12 15.26
CA LYS A 168 -2.03 -0.13 14.88
C LYS A 168 -3.08 -1.17 14.53
N MET A 169 -2.95 -1.77 13.36
CA MET A 169 -3.82 -2.83 12.90
C MET A 169 -3.00 -3.95 12.24
N ALA A 170 -3.48 -5.17 12.34
CA ALA A 170 -2.87 -6.30 11.66
C ALA A 170 -3.93 -7.34 11.23
N VAL A 171 -3.55 -8.17 10.27
CA VAL A 171 -4.28 -9.36 9.87
C VAL A 171 -3.36 -10.57 9.97
N LEU A 172 -3.86 -11.66 10.55
CA LEU A 172 -3.16 -12.93 10.62
C LEU A 172 -3.63 -13.87 9.49
N ALA A 173 -2.75 -14.73 9.03
CA ALA A 173 -3.07 -15.72 8.01
C ALA A 173 -4.27 -16.61 8.43
N GLU A 174 -4.29 -17.04 9.69
CA GLU A 174 -5.37 -17.86 10.24
C GLU A 174 -6.74 -17.16 10.14
N ASP A 175 -6.82 -15.88 10.50
CA ASP A 175 -8.08 -15.12 10.46
C ASP A 175 -8.53 -14.88 9.02
N PHE A 176 -7.58 -14.61 8.14
CA PHE A 176 -7.86 -14.42 6.72
C PHE A 176 -8.46 -15.69 6.08
N PHE A 177 -7.86 -16.85 6.33
CA PHE A 177 -8.32 -18.11 5.74
C PHE A 177 -9.63 -18.62 6.34
N LYS A 178 -9.88 -18.43 7.64
CA LYS A 178 -11.19 -18.79 8.26
C LYS A 178 -12.38 -18.17 7.53
N LYS A 179 -12.22 -16.94 7.02
CA LYS A 179 -13.31 -16.22 6.36
C LYS A 179 -13.47 -16.58 4.87
N ILE A 180 -12.41 -17.03 4.22
CA ILE A 180 -12.43 -17.40 2.80
C ILE A 180 -12.88 -18.86 2.60
N LYS A 181 -13.01 -19.66 3.67
CA LYS A 181 -13.36 -21.11 3.61
C LYS A 181 -12.46 -21.88 2.62
N LEU A 182 -11.15 -21.67 2.70
CA LEU A 182 -10.15 -22.52 2.06
C LEU A 182 -9.76 -23.64 3.00
#